data_e5b7ef7adc50f34cfa24587cdb26138d
#
_entry.id   e5b7ef7adc50f34cfa24587cdb26138d
#
_cell.length_a   1.000
_cell.length_b   1.000
_cell.length_c   1.000
_cell.angle_alpha   90.00
_cell.angle_beta   90.00
_cell.angle_gamma   90.00
#
_symmetry.space_group_name_H-M   'P 1'
#
loop_
_entity.id
_entity.type
_entity.pdbx_description
1 polymer ?
#
loop_
_entity_poly.entity_id
_entity_poly.type
_entity_poly.pdbx_seq_one_letter_code
_entity_poly.pdbx_strand_id
1 'polypeptide(L)'
;MENIDIYCVTNKKVSYLEDSFLKFGAVGNDDFNERYIKCDSKDNIFNKEKYYSELTFHYWYWKNELKNSSFKWIGFCQRRRFWIKKNSVGEAINKENIKDHLLNEVPDGWKNYNAIVCEPISVSKLKKIKILKRGMKSFLKKPSILFNEKKRTLKLHFDMFHGYGNMDKAIDKMNDRDKNDF
;
A
#
# COMPACT_ATOMS: atom_id res chain seq x y z
N MET A 1 -4.25 27.04 -5.17
CA MET A 1 -4.46 25.58 -5.03
C MET A 1 -3.38 25.04 -4.10
N GLU A 2 -3.70 24.18 -3.15
CA GLU A 2 -2.69 23.58 -2.29
C GLU A 2 -1.96 22.48 -3.05
N ASN A 3 -0.62 22.50 -2.98
CA ASN A 3 0.21 21.52 -3.65
C ASN A 3 0.28 20.21 -2.85
N ILE A 4 0.29 19.10 -3.55
CA ILE A 4 0.47 17.75 -3.01
C ILE A 4 1.71 17.11 -3.62
N ASP A 5 2.52 16.47 -2.79
CA ASP A 5 3.64 15.65 -3.22
C ASP A 5 3.24 14.17 -3.15
N ILE A 6 3.24 13.47 -4.27
CA ILE A 6 2.87 12.05 -4.31
C ILE A 6 4.07 11.21 -4.71
N TYR A 7 4.42 10.26 -3.84
CA TYR A 7 5.50 9.30 -4.04
C TYR A 7 4.93 7.95 -4.46
N CYS A 8 5.30 7.49 -5.65
CA CYS A 8 5.07 6.10 -6.06
C CYS A 8 6.20 5.24 -5.49
N VAL A 9 5.90 4.52 -4.41
CA VAL A 9 6.88 3.65 -3.76
C VAL A 9 6.88 2.29 -4.46
N THR A 10 8.06 1.84 -4.90
CA THR A 10 8.17 0.67 -5.76
C THR A 10 9.48 -0.08 -5.60
N ASN A 11 9.42 -1.39 -5.77
CA ASN A 11 10.58 -2.27 -5.84
C ASN A 11 11.00 -2.64 -7.27
N LYS A 12 10.39 -1.99 -8.28
CA LYS A 12 10.72 -2.15 -9.71
C LYS A 12 10.50 -0.86 -10.47
N LYS A 13 11.25 -0.62 -11.52
CA LYS A 13 11.05 0.52 -12.41
C LYS A 13 9.61 0.58 -12.95
N VAL A 14 9.09 1.80 -13.06
CA VAL A 14 7.74 2.12 -13.58
C VAL A 14 7.92 3.10 -14.74
N SER A 15 8.64 2.66 -15.77
CA SER A 15 9.10 3.50 -16.89
C SER A 15 8.00 4.28 -17.60
N TYR A 16 6.78 3.73 -17.68
CA TYR A 16 5.63 4.40 -18.29
C TYR A 16 5.13 5.62 -17.48
N LEU A 17 5.64 5.86 -16.26
CA LEU A 17 5.30 7.01 -15.42
C LEU A 17 6.50 7.94 -15.13
N GLU A 18 7.71 7.60 -15.56
CA GLU A 18 8.91 8.36 -15.19
C GLU A 18 8.90 9.81 -15.68
N ASP A 19 8.16 10.13 -16.73
CA ASP A 19 7.91 11.48 -17.25
C ASP A 19 6.71 12.19 -16.60
N SER A 20 6.01 11.55 -15.64
CA SER A 20 4.93 12.19 -14.88
C SER A 20 5.45 13.08 -13.76
N PHE A 21 4.55 13.83 -13.11
CA PHE A 21 4.88 14.66 -11.94
C PHE A 21 5.09 13.84 -10.65
N LEU A 22 4.80 12.54 -10.66
CA LEU A 22 5.02 11.68 -9.50
C LEU A 22 6.50 11.64 -9.13
N LYS A 23 6.77 11.64 -7.84
CA LYS A 23 8.08 11.28 -7.30
C LYS A 23 8.14 9.78 -7.10
N PHE A 24 9.32 9.20 -7.21
CA PHE A 24 9.50 7.76 -7.09
C PHE A 24 10.37 7.42 -5.90
N GLY A 25 9.82 6.59 -4.99
CA GLY A 25 10.55 6.03 -3.87
C GLY A 25 11.01 4.60 -4.21
N ALA A 26 12.32 4.39 -4.24
CA ALA A 26 12.90 3.07 -4.50
C ALA A 26 13.01 2.25 -3.22
N VAL A 27 12.51 1.01 -3.25
CA VAL A 27 12.76 0.00 -2.22
C VAL A 27 13.36 -1.25 -2.88
N GLY A 28 14.22 -1.97 -2.15
CA GLY A 28 14.92 -3.13 -2.71
C GLY A 28 16.10 -2.76 -3.62
N ASN A 29 16.62 -3.75 -4.33
CA ASN A 29 17.90 -3.69 -5.05
C ASN A 29 17.74 -3.73 -6.59
N ASP A 30 16.65 -3.20 -7.14
CA ASP A 30 16.52 -3.08 -8.60
C ASP A 30 17.50 -2.00 -9.13
N ASP A 31 17.81 -2.04 -10.41
CA ASP A 31 18.66 -1.06 -11.08
C ASP A 31 17.87 0.24 -11.33
N PHE A 32 17.73 1.05 -10.27
CA PHE A 32 17.04 2.34 -10.31
C PHE A 32 17.96 3.46 -10.83
N ASN A 33 17.44 4.28 -11.75
CA ASN A 33 18.11 5.49 -12.22
C ASN A 33 17.92 6.67 -11.22
N GLU A 34 18.48 7.82 -11.54
CA GLU A 34 18.44 9.04 -10.69
C GLU A 34 17.04 9.61 -10.46
N ARG A 35 16.04 9.19 -11.23
CA ARG A 35 14.63 9.57 -11.05
C ARG A 35 14.03 8.96 -9.77
N TYR A 36 14.66 7.92 -9.23
CA TYR A 36 14.18 7.21 -8.05
C TYR A 36 14.98 7.58 -6.81
N ILE A 37 14.28 8.07 -5.78
CA ILE A 37 14.87 8.39 -4.48
C ILE A 37 15.09 7.08 -3.72
N LYS A 38 16.34 6.74 -3.46
CA LYS A 38 16.72 5.57 -2.67
C LYS A 38 16.57 5.83 -1.17
N CYS A 39 16.17 4.82 -0.42
CA CYS A 39 15.96 4.91 1.03
C CYS A 39 17.02 4.14 1.84
N ASP A 40 18.23 4.00 1.30
CA ASP A 40 19.35 3.25 1.86
C ASP A 40 20.40 4.12 2.57
N SER A 41 20.14 5.43 2.67
CA SER A 41 21.02 6.42 3.29
C SER A 41 20.40 7.05 4.53
N LYS A 42 21.20 7.80 5.32
CA LYS A 42 20.77 8.49 6.54
C LYS A 42 20.09 7.54 7.54
N ASP A 43 19.10 8.01 8.32
CA ASP A 43 18.29 7.15 9.21
C ASP A 43 17.33 6.27 8.38
N ASN A 44 17.62 4.97 8.32
CA ASN A 44 16.92 4.03 7.47
C ASN A 44 16.78 2.64 8.09
N ILE A 45 15.88 1.86 7.54
CA ILE A 45 15.66 0.44 7.84
C ILE A 45 15.75 -0.42 6.57
N PHE A 46 16.57 -0.01 5.60
CA PHE A 46 16.69 -0.66 4.29
C PHE A 46 17.05 -2.14 4.39
N ASN A 47 17.91 -2.52 5.34
CA ASN A 47 18.26 -3.92 5.62
C ASN A 47 17.09 -4.80 6.07
N LYS A 48 15.95 -4.19 6.42
CA LYS A 48 14.71 -4.87 6.78
C LYS A 48 13.67 -4.86 5.63
N GLU A 49 14.04 -4.45 4.43
CA GLU A 49 13.13 -4.32 3.26
C GLU A 49 12.32 -5.59 3.01
N LYS A 50 12.93 -6.74 3.09
CA LYS A 50 12.27 -8.03 2.91
C LYS A 50 11.07 -8.27 3.87
N TYR A 51 11.00 -7.56 5.01
CA TYR A 51 9.90 -7.66 5.98
C TYR A 51 8.92 -6.50 5.86
N TYR A 52 9.41 -5.29 5.56
CA TYR A 52 8.64 -4.06 5.58
C TYR A 52 8.30 -3.53 4.19
N SER A 53 8.95 -4.03 3.13
CA SER A 53 8.67 -3.63 1.74
C SER A 53 8.58 -2.11 1.58
N GLU A 54 7.49 -1.59 1.03
CA GLU A 54 7.28 -0.16 0.80
C GLU A 54 7.37 0.69 2.09
N LEU A 55 7.10 0.11 3.27
CA LEU A 55 7.22 0.81 4.55
C LEU A 55 8.66 1.25 4.86
N THR A 56 9.69 0.65 4.27
CA THR A 56 11.07 1.11 4.41
C THR A 56 11.27 2.51 3.85
N PHE A 57 10.64 2.84 2.72
CA PHE A 57 10.65 4.19 2.17
C PHE A 57 9.82 5.16 3.04
N HIS A 58 8.65 4.74 3.52
CA HIS A 58 7.83 5.58 4.41
C HIS A 58 8.59 5.94 5.69
N TYR A 59 9.29 4.99 6.31
CA TYR A 59 10.15 5.24 7.47
C TYR A 59 11.26 6.25 7.15
N TRP A 60 12.00 6.00 6.06
CA TRP A 60 13.08 6.87 5.62
C TRP A 60 12.59 8.30 5.37
N TYR A 61 11.47 8.46 4.67
CA TYR A 61 10.86 9.75 4.40
C TYR A 61 10.47 10.47 5.70
N TRP A 62 9.80 9.78 6.59
CA TRP A 62 9.43 10.30 7.90
C TRP A 62 10.63 10.82 8.69
N LYS A 63 11.70 10.06 8.74
CA LYS A 63 12.89 10.40 9.53
C LYS A 63 13.71 11.52 8.92
N ASN A 64 13.82 11.59 7.60
CA ASN A 64 14.82 12.42 6.95
C ASN A 64 14.25 13.62 6.18
N GLU A 65 13.03 13.52 5.66
CA GLU A 65 12.49 14.48 4.72
C GLU A 65 11.22 15.20 5.22
N LEU A 66 10.39 14.54 6.02
CA LEU A 66 9.08 15.08 6.41
C LEU A 66 9.16 16.45 7.09
N LYS A 67 10.13 16.68 7.97
CA LYS A 67 10.32 17.95 8.69
C LYS A 67 10.73 19.12 7.78
N ASN A 68 11.35 18.81 6.66
CA ASN A 68 11.86 19.77 5.68
C ASN A 68 10.88 19.95 4.50
N SER A 69 9.78 19.23 4.48
CA SER A 69 8.78 19.34 3.42
C SER A 69 8.01 20.64 3.54
N SER A 70 7.95 21.39 2.44
CA SER A 70 7.10 22.58 2.28
C SER A 70 5.66 22.24 1.88
N PHE A 71 5.38 20.96 1.60
CA PHE A 71 4.07 20.51 1.17
C PHE A 71 3.17 20.22 2.38
N LYS A 72 1.93 20.70 2.30
CA LYS A 72 0.91 20.42 3.32
C LYS A 72 0.42 18.97 3.24
N TRP A 73 0.38 18.42 2.05
CA TRP A 73 -0.06 17.06 1.79
C TRP A 73 1.04 16.22 1.16
N ILE A 74 1.33 15.11 1.79
CA ILE A 74 2.26 14.10 1.28
C ILE A 74 1.45 12.83 1.02
N GLY A 75 1.47 12.35 -0.23
CA GLY A 75 0.79 11.14 -0.64
C GLY A 75 1.76 10.00 -0.94
N PHE A 76 1.36 8.78 -0.61
CA PHE A 76 2.07 7.57 -1.03
C PHE A 76 1.14 6.71 -1.86
N CYS A 77 1.67 6.15 -2.93
CA CYS A 77 0.99 5.17 -3.75
C CYS A 77 1.97 4.05 -4.15
N GLN A 78 1.45 3.00 -4.76
CA GLN A 78 2.23 1.87 -5.24
C GLN A 78 2.11 1.76 -6.76
N ARG A 79 3.03 1.07 -7.42
CA ARG A 79 3.06 0.87 -8.88
C ARG A 79 1.79 0.27 -9.52
N ARG A 80 0.82 -0.15 -8.75
CA ARG A 80 -0.45 -0.73 -9.19
C ARG A 80 -1.68 -0.10 -8.54
N ARG A 81 -1.51 0.95 -7.74
CA ARG A 81 -2.58 1.66 -7.04
C ARG A 81 -2.18 3.12 -6.96
N PHE A 82 -2.93 3.98 -7.58
CA PHE A 82 -2.63 5.40 -7.72
C PHE A 82 -3.77 6.25 -7.18
N TRP A 83 -3.43 7.44 -6.73
CA TRP A 83 -4.40 8.49 -6.47
C TRP A 83 -4.83 9.09 -7.81
N ILE A 84 -6.12 9.10 -8.08
CA ILE A 84 -6.68 9.63 -9.32
C ILE A 84 -7.64 10.79 -9.04
N LYS A 85 -7.81 11.64 -10.03
CA LYS A 85 -8.77 12.74 -10.00
C LYS A 85 -10.19 12.21 -9.83
N LYS A 86 -11.06 12.96 -9.15
CA LYS A 86 -12.45 12.57 -8.91
C LYS A 86 -13.23 12.31 -10.20
N ASN A 87 -13.02 13.13 -11.22
CA ASN A 87 -13.67 12.99 -12.54
C ASN A 87 -13.18 11.78 -13.35
N SER A 88 -12.10 11.13 -12.91
CA SER A 88 -11.58 9.91 -13.54
C SER A 88 -12.16 8.62 -12.95
N VAL A 89 -13.00 8.72 -11.93
CA VAL A 89 -13.61 7.53 -11.31
C VAL A 89 -14.62 6.91 -12.27
N GLY A 90 -14.43 5.64 -12.62
CA GLY A 90 -15.24 4.91 -13.59
C GLY A 90 -14.68 4.89 -15.01
N GLU A 91 -13.64 5.67 -15.29
CA GLU A 91 -12.96 5.66 -16.59
C GLU A 91 -12.14 4.38 -16.82
N ALA A 92 -11.97 4.01 -18.09
CA ALA A 92 -11.11 2.91 -18.49
C ALA A 92 -9.63 3.34 -18.47
N ILE A 93 -8.99 3.21 -17.31
CA ILE A 93 -7.59 3.61 -17.10
C ILE A 93 -6.65 2.45 -17.41
N ASN A 94 -5.66 2.72 -18.26
CA ASN A 94 -4.59 1.81 -18.64
C ASN A 94 -3.21 2.49 -18.53
N LYS A 95 -2.14 1.85 -18.99
CA LYS A 95 -0.78 2.41 -18.90
C LYS A 95 -0.53 3.60 -19.81
N GLU A 96 -1.25 3.69 -20.92
CA GLU A 96 -1.10 4.76 -21.91
C GLU A 96 -1.72 6.07 -21.45
N ASN A 97 -2.87 6.01 -20.75
CA ASN A 97 -3.63 7.20 -20.35
C ASN A 97 -3.59 7.53 -18.84
N ILE A 98 -3.00 6.69 -18.00
CA ILE A 98 -3.03 6.90 -16.54
C ILE A 98 -2.47 8.26 -16.11
N LYS A 99 -1.52 8.83 -16.82
CA LYS A 99 -0.91 10.13 -16.49
C LYS A 99 -1.94 11.27 -16.45
N ASP A 100 -2.92 11.24 -17.34
CA ASP A 100 -3.97 12.25 -17.44
C ASP A 100 -4.95 12.19 -16.26
N HIS A 101 -5.03 11.01 -15.63
CA HIS A 101 -5.95 10.72 -14.53
C HIS A 101 -5.31 10.88 -13.15
N LEU A 102 -3.97 11.00 -13.04
CA LEU A 102 -3.30 11.11 -11.76
C LEU A 102 -3.71 12.38 -11.00
N LEU A 103 -3.89 12.23 -9.68
CA LEU A 103 -4.19 13.34 -8.79
C LEU A 103 -2.95 14.23 -8.63
N ASN A 104 -3.05 15.50 -9.02
CA ASN A 104 -1.97 16.49 -9.01
C ASN A 104 -2.23 17.70 -8.12
N GLU A 105 -3.41 17.78 -7.51
CA GLU A 105 -3.81 18.87 -6.61
C GLU A 105 -4.66 18.34 -5.46
N VAL A 106 -4.71 19.06 -4.36
CA VAL A 106 -5.52 18.69 -3.19
C VAL A 106 -7.00 18.96 -3.49
N PRO A 107 -7.87 17.93 -3.47
CA PRO A 107 -9.31 18.13 -3.65
C PRO A 107 -9.90 19.02 -2.54
N ASP A 108 -10.82 19.90 -2.87
CA ASP A 108 -11.47 20.79 -1.89
C ASP A 108 -12.10 20.02 -0.71
N GLY A 109 -12.63 18.86 -0.95
CA GLY A 109 -13.22 18.00 0.09
C GLY A 109 -12.23 17.48 1.14
N TRP A 110 -10.92 17.66 0.94
CA TRP A 110 -9.89 17.20 1.88
C TRP A 110 -9.53 18.24 2.96
N LYS A 111 -9.96 19.48 2.83
CA LYS A 111 -9.54 20.62 3.67
C LYS A 111 -9.74 20.41 5.18
N ASN A 112 -10.75 19.62 5.55
CA ASN A 112 -11.11 19.36 6.95
C ASN A 112 -10.55 18.03 7.50
N TYR A 113 -9.70 17.35 6.75
CA TYR A 113 -9.12 16.07 7.14
C TYR A 113 -7.60 16.20 7.37
N ASN A 114 -7.10 15.46 8.33
CA ASN A 114 -5.65 15.35 8.59
C ASN A 114 -5.01 14.18 7.86
N ALA A 115 -5.82 13.21 7.41
CA ALA A 115 -5.36 12.05 6.64
C ALA A 115 -6.47 11.56 5.71
N ILE A 116 -6.08 11.09 4.55
CA ILE A 116 -6.96 10.47 3.56
C ILE A 116 -6.43 9.06 3.28
N VAL A 117 -7.29 8.09 3.34
CA VAL A 117 -6.97 6.69 3.02
C VAL A 117 -7.88 6.17 1.91
N CYS A 118 -7.47 5.08 1.26
CA CYS A 118 -8.31 4.41 0.27
C CYS A 118 -9.60 3.90 0.90
N GLU A 119 -10.66 3.81 0.09
CA GLU A 119 -11.91 3.17 0.51
C GLU A 119 -11.64 1.73 1.01
N PRO A 120 -12.22 1.34 2.15
CA PRO A 120 -12.06 -0.01 2.68
C PRO A 120 -12.56 -1.08 1.71
N ILE A 121 -11.77 -2.12 1.50
CA ILE A 121 -12.13 -3.25 0.64
C ILE A 121 -12.59 -4.41 1.52
N SER A 122 -13.84 -4.88 1.28
CA SER A 122 -14.35 -6.05 2.00
C SER A 122 -13.60 -7.32 1.59
N VAL A 123 -13.01 -7.99 2.56
CA VAL A 123 -12.32 -9.28 2.38
C VAL A 123 -13.29 -10.44 2.22
N SER A 124 -14.57 -10.28 2.56
CA SER A 124 -15.60 -11.33 2.43
C SER A 124 -15.87 -11.72 0.97
N LYS A 125 -15.65 -10.80 0.02
CA LYS A 125 -15.84 -11.03 -1.43
C LYS A 125 -14.71 -11.84 -2.09
N LEU A 126 -13.86 -12.52 -1.35
CA LEU A 126 -12.81 -13.37 -1.88
C LEU A 126 -13.37 -14.47 -2.81
N LYS A 127 -12.75 -14.60 -3.99
CA LYS A 127 -13.13 -15.66 -4.95
C LYS A 127 -12.83 -17.05 -4.36
N LYS A 128 -13.80 -17.97 -4.43
CA LYS A 128 -13.69 -19.37 -3.93
C LYS A 128 -12.42 -20.07 -4.42
N ILE A 129 -12.06 -19.88 -5.69
CA ILE A 129 -10.84 -20.48 -6.27
C ILE A 129 -9.55 -20.00 -5.58
N LYS A 130 -9.50 -18.75 -5.09
CA LYS A 130 -8.35 -18.26 -4.33
C LYS A 130 -8.24 -18.92 -2.97
N ILE A 131 -9.39 -19.19 -2.31
CA ILE A 131 -9.42 -19.90 -1.04
C ILE A 131 -8.89 -21.33 -1.23
N LEU A 132 -9.33 -22.04 -2.26
CA LEU A 132 -8.83 -23.39 -2.57
C LEU A 132 -7.33 -23.39 -2.89
N LYS A 133 -6.84 -22.45 -3.71
CA LYS A 133 -5.42 -22.42 -4.10
C LYS A 133 -4.46 -21.97 -2.99
N ARG A 134 -4.86 -21.05 -2.12
CA ARG A 134 -3.98 -20.41 -1.13
C ARG A 134 -4.41 -20.61 0.32
N GLY A 135 -5.67 -20.92 0.56
CA GLY A 135 -6.26 -21.12 1.88
C GLY A 135 -6.57 -22.57 2.22
N MET A 136 -5.91 -23.55 1.59
CA MET A 136 -6.20 -24.97 1.75
C MET A 136 -6.20 -25.40 3.22
N LYS A 137 -5.19 -25.00 4.01
CA LYS A 137 -5.13 -25.33 5.45
C LYS A 137 -6.32 -24.76 6.23
N SER A 138 -6.72 -23.52 5.91
CA SER A 138 -7.90 -22.90 6.53
C SER A 138 -9.19 -23.57 6.06
N PHE A 139 -9.27 -23.97 4.80
CA PHE A 139 -10.40 -24.71 4.24
C PHE A 139 -10.56 -26.07 4.89
N LEU A 140 -9.50 -26.85 5.03
CA LEU A 140 -9.55 -28.16 5.68
C LEU A 140 -10.03 -28.07 7.12
N LYS A 141 -9.65 -27.02 7.86
CA LYS A 141 -10.12 -26.80 9.22
C LYS A 141 -11.57 -26.29 9.31
N LYS A 142 -12.01 -25.51 8.31
CA LYS A 142 -13.34 -24.88 8.30
C LYS A 142 -13.92 -24.84 6.88
N PRO A 143 -14.43 -25.97 6.36
CA PRO A 143 -14.94 -26.05 4.99
C PRO A 143 -16.04 -25.04 4.66
N SER A 144 -16.80 -24.61 5.67
CA SER A 144 -17.89 -23.62 5.50
C SER A 144 -17.46 -22.25 4.96
N ILE A 145 -16.15 -21.91 4.93
CA ILE A 145 -15.64 -20.65 4.34
C ILE A 145 -15.89 -20.56 2.83
N LEU A 146 -16.03 -21.70 2.13
CA LEU A 146 -16.36 -21.71 0.71
C LEU A 146 -17.82 -21.32 0.42
N PHE A 147 -18.71 -21.67 1.33
CA PHE A 147 -20.16 -21.54 1.14
C PHE A 147 -20.74 -20.33 1.87
N ASN A 148 -20.07 -19.83 2.92
CA ASN A 148 -20.52 -18.71 3.72
C ASN A 148 -19.50 -17.56 3.68
N GLU A 149 -19.87 -16.49 2.98
CA GLU A 149 -19.01 -15.30 2.83
C GLU A 149 -18.73 -14.58 4.14
N LYS A 150 -19.69 -14.58 5.08
CA LYS A 150 -19.51 -13.97 6.42
C LYS A 150 -18.40 -14.63 7.22
N LYS A 151 -18.02 -15.86 6.89
CA LYS A 151 -16.90 -16.58 7.52
C LYS A 151 -15.54 -16.31 6.88
N ARG A 152 -15.48 -15.50 5.82
CA ARG A 152 -14.24 -15.05 5.15
C ARG A 152 -13.72 -13.80 5.85
N THR A 153 -12.95 -14.01 6.90
CA THR A 153 -12.42 -12.97 7.78
C THR A 153 -11.11 -12.37 7.25
N LEU A 154 -10.70 -11.24 7.83
CA LEU A 154 -9.37 -10.64 7.61
C LEU A 154 -8.25 -11.64 7.92
N LYS A 155 -8.36 -12.41 9.00
CA LYS A 155 -7.42 -13.47 9.35
C LYS A 155 -7.28 -14.51 8.23
N LEU A 156 -8.37 -15.00 7.68
CA LEU A 156 -8.31 -15.91 6.52
C LEU A 156 -7.55 -15.27 5.35
N HIS A 157 -7.85 -14.00 5.04
CA HIS A 157 -7.18 -13.30 3.97
C HIS A 157 -5.67 -13.19 4.22
N PHE A 158 -5.28 -12.81 5.43
CA PHE A 158 -3.88 -12.71 5.82
C PHE A 158 -3.16 -14.06 5.71
N ASP A 159 -3.73 -15.12 6.28
CA ASP A 159 -3.17 -16.47 6.26
C ASP A 159 -2.96 -17.00 4.83
N MET A 160 -3.84 -16.64 3.89
CA MET A 160 -3.71 -17.03 2.48
C MET A 160 -2.49 -16.41 1.77
N PHE A 161 -2.04 -15.24 2.20
CA PHE A 161 -0.97 -14.47 1.53
C PHE A 161 0.35 -14.46 2.31
N HIS A 162 0.28 -14.60 3.63
CA HIS A 162 1.44 -14.48 4.52
C HIS A 162 1.77 -15.77 5.28
N GLY A 163 1.00 -16.83 5.07
CA GLY A 163 1.19 -18.14 5.71
C GLY A 163 0.25 -18.35 6.88
N TYR A 164 -0.26 -19.59 6.94
CA TYR A 164 -1.24 -20.02 7.93
C TYR A 164 -0.72 -19.88 9.36
N GLY A 165 -1.50 -19.20 10.23
CA GLY A 165 -1.19 -18.97 11.64
C GLY A 165 -0.15 -17.87 11.91
N ASN A 166 0.35 -17.18 10.88
CA ASN A 166 1.33 -16.11 11.09
C ASN A 166 0.68 -14.86 11.69
N MET A 167 -0.60 -14.62 11.45
CA MET A 167 -1.32 -13.53 12.11
C MET A 167 -1.42 -13.77 13.62
N ASP A 168 -1.76 -14.99 14.06
CA ASP A 168 -1.80 -15.34 15.49
C ASP A 168 -0.43 -15.13 16.13
N LYS A 169 0.63 -15.63 15.50
CA LYS A 169 2.01 -15.44 15.99
C LYS A 169 2.42 -13.96 16.10
N ALA A 170 1.93 -13.13 15.18
CA ALA A 170 2.20 -11.69 15.24
C ALA A 170 1.45 -11.05 16.43
N ILE A 171 0.17 -11.36 16.59
CA ILE A 171 -0.65 -10.89 17.71
C ILE A 171 -0.04 -11.33 19.04
N ASP A 172 0.45 -12.57 19.15
CA ASP A 172 1.09 -13.08 20.36
C ASP A 172 2.34 -12.30 20.78
N LYS A 173 2.98 -11.60 19.83
CA LYS A 173 4.14 -10.74 20.09
C LYS A 173 3.80 -9.28 20.45
N MET A 174 2.55 -8.90 20.29
CA MET A 174 2.09 -7.57 20.66
C MET A 174 2.00 -7.46 22.19
N ASN A 175 2.14 -6.23 22.71
CA ASN A 175 1.83 -5.97 24.11
C ASN A 175 0.31 -6.07 24.36
N ASP A 176 -0.10 -6.19 25.63
CA ASP A 176 -1.51 -6.45 25.96
C ASP A 176 -2.45 -5.32 25.54
N ARG A 177 -1.98 -4.06 25.57
CA ARG A 177 -2.75 -2.91 25.09
C ARG A 177 -3.09 -3.06 23.61
N ASP A 178 -2.07 -3.28 22.79
CA ASP A 178 -2.24 -3.37 21.33
C ASP A 178 -3.04 -4.62 20.92
N LYS A 179 -2.96 -5.73 21.72
CA LYS A 179 -3.81 -6.91 21.51
C LYS A 179 -5.30 -6.62 21.72
N ASN A 180 -5.63 -5.78 22.69
CA ASN A 180 -7.02 -5.43 22.98
C ASN A 180 -7.61 -4.49 21.93
N ASP A 181 -6.77 -3.69 21.27
CA ASP A 181 -7.18 -2.75 20.22
C ASP A 181 -7.28 -3.42 18.84
N PHE A 182 -6.72 -4.62 18.65
CA PHE A 182 -6.71 -5.37 17.39
C PHE A 182 -7.88 -6.34 17.28
#